data_b1ae286feaf388cddccce8200ebdbc91
#
_entry.id   b1ae286feaf388cddccce8200ebdbc91
#
_cell.length_a   1.000
_cell.length_b   1.000
_cell.length_c   1.000
_cell.angle_alpha   90.00
_cell.angle_beta   90.00
_cell.angle_gamma   90.00
#
_symmetry.space_group_name_H-M   'P 1'
#
loop_
_entity.id
_entity.type
_entity.pdbx_description
1 polymer ?
#
loop_
_entity_poly.entity_id
_entity_poly.type
_entity_poly.pdbx_seq_one_letter_code
_entity_poly.pdbx_strand_id
1 'polypeptide(L)'
;MTPLSCFSLRTTAGVLLVAALVTQAQAQEAVSLPSVTVQSSPSGADMPARNGVEKERKRLQQVPGGTNLAEPQKEARMATLRDAPDYQPGIVLQDVFGGTDQPRLGIRGSGIQSNPVNRGVLLLQDGLPLNEADGSFIIGLIEPRNAAYVSARRGANAITPGATTLGGEVDFVSLTGADERGRVRAETGSFGRQGLQGAVGVVGEQLDGRVSVSSDRYDGYRHHSASQRDALQANVGFQGDGGFENRTYLNWTDLAFQIPSVVPKDRIGSDPRGVLGDGKTPQDQLLNVYKRDPRRAATQLRLANRSTWGSDALRHEVGVYWQDTDDLFNNQTNHTVTHSRTTGAQWQASGRPDGTAGALGWRTALSWAQSQMERDLYATNPANGTQLQRFGSYDLDARNLQALAAAADWRVAPGWTVLGSLQWSQVTRDAASRTSAAQLDQDWNFATPKIGVNWELSPATRLWANLSRSHEAPTYWEI
;
A
#
# COMPACT_ATOMS: atom_id res chain seq x y z
N MET A 1 -29.77 -21.17 -16.42
CA MET A 1 -30.68 -21.20 -15.29
C MET A 1 -29.85 -21.22 -14.02
N THR A 2 -29.78 -20.04 -13.42
CA THR A 2 -29.39 -19.72 -12.04
C THR A 2 -28.61 -20.73 -11.20
N PRO A 3 -27.58 -20.30 -10.46
CA PRO A 3 -27.81 -19.48 -9.27
C PRO A 3 -26.83 -18.33 -9.06
N LEU A 4 -27.34 -17.13 -9.01
CA LEU A 4 -26.68 -15.92 -8.46
C LEU A 4 -27.25 -15.60 -7.05
N SER A 5 -27.47 -16.58 -6.21
CA SER A 5 -28.24 -16.38 -4.97
C SER A 5 -27.48 -16.54 -3.66
N CYS A 6 -26.17 -16.24 -3.61
CA CYS A 6 -25.44 -16.28 -2.33
C CYS A 6 -24.76 -14.97 -1.89
N PHE A 7 -24.96 -13.84 -2.57
CA PHE A 7 -24.22 -12.60 -2.25
C PHE A 7 -25.08 -11.44 -1.70
N SER A 8 -26.37 -11.62 -1.40
CA SER A 8 -27.27 -10.47 -1.17
C SER A 8 -27.69 -10.19 0.27
N LEU A 9 -27.14 -10.78 1.31
CA LEU A 9 -27.75 -10.62 2.66
C LEU A 9 -26.85 -10.06 3.77
N ARG A 10 -25.65 -9.57 3.50
CA ARG A 10 -24.80 -9.01 4.59
C ARG A 10 -24.46 -7.53 4.49
N THR A 11 -24.81 -6.84 3.42
CA THR A 11 -24.38 -5.44 3.16
C THR A 11 -25.41 -4.37 3.54
N THR A 12 -26.63 -4.69 3.89
CA THR A 12 -27.67 -3.69 4.18
C THR A 12 -27.63 -3.08 5.59
N ALA A 13 -26.96 -3.70 6.53
CA ALA A 13 -26.92 -3.20 7.92
C ALA A 13 -25.93 -2.03 8.14
N GLY A 14 -24.85 -1.96 7.38
CA GLY A 14 -23.81 -0.92 7.52
C GLY A 14 -24.21 0.43 6.93
N VAL A 15 -24.96 0.46 5.86
CA VAL A 15 -25.37 1.69 5.16
C VAL A 15 -26.46 2.46 5.92
N LEU A 16 -27.32 1.75 6.64
CA LEU A 16 -28.41 2.37 7.42
C LEU A 16 -27.92 3.14 8.66
N LEU A 17 -26.78 2.80 9.23
CA LEU A 17 -26.25 3.49 10.41
C LEU A 17 -25.67 4.87 10.08
N VAL A 18 -25.11 5.05 8.89
CA VAL A 18 -24.59 6.35 8.41
C VAL A 18 -25.73 7.28 7.98
N ALA A 19 -26.79 6.74 7.40
CA ALA A 19 -27.96 7.53 6.99
C ALA A 19 -28.76 8.07 8.19
N ALA A 20 -28.80 7.38 9.32
CA ALA A 20 -29.51 7.81 10.52
C ALA A 20 -28.86 8.99 11.26
N LEU A 21 -27.56 9.24 11.05
CA LEU A 21 -26.82 10.37 11.65
C LEU A 21 -26.94 11.67 10.85
N VAL A 22 -27.42 11.62 9.61
CA VAL A 22 -27.55 12.82 8.74
C VAL A 22 -28.90 13.52 8.86
N THR A 23 -29.92 12.89 9.45
CA THR A 23 -31.31 13.42 9.48
C THR A 23 -31.60 14.49 10.54
N GLN A 24 -30.60 14.97 11.29
CA GLN A 24 -30.81 16.04 12.28
C GLN A 24 -30.12 17.38 11.95
N ALA A 25 -29.66 17.60 10.73
CA ALA A 25 -29.23 18.92 10.30
C ALA A 25 -30.42 19.74 9.79
N GLN A 26 -31.08 20.44 10.68
CA GLN A 26 -32.06 21.50 10.28
C GLN A 26 -31.30 22.67 9.65
N ALA A 27 -31.70 23.01 8.44
CA ALA A 27 -31.18 24.18 7.75
C ALA A 27 -31.54 25.45 8.53
N GLN A 28 -30.55 26.13 9.11
CA GLN A 28 -30.68 27.52 9.57
C GLN A 28 -30.38 28.44 8.40
N GLU A 29 -31.19 29.48 8.30
CA GLU A 29 -31.05 30.56 7.29
C GLU A 29 -29.65 31.16 7.29
N ALA A 30 -29.13 31.42 6.08
CA ALA A 30 -27.81 31.97 5.88
C ALA A 30 -27.76 33.43 6.41
N VAL A 31 -27.18 33.64 7.57
CA VAL A 31 -26.73 34.93 8.05
C VAL A 31 -25.40 35.25 7.40
N SER A 32 -25.35 36.27 6.55
CA SER A 32 -24.08 36.76 6.00
C SER A 32 -23.25 37.40 7.12
N LEU A 33 -22.22 36.68 7.57
CA LEU A 33 -21.26 37.23 8.51
C LEU A 33 -20.23 38.08 7.77
N PRO A 34 -19.80 39.22 8.35
CA PRO A 34 -18.70 40.01 7.78
C PRO A 34 -17.43 39.17 7.75
N SER A 35 -16.61 39.35 6.70
CA SER A 35 -15.35 38.66 6.52
C SER A 35 -14.43 38.92 7.72
N VAL A 36 -14.26 37.92 8.59
CA VAL A 36 -13.26 37.94 9.65
C VAL A 36 -11.94 37.52 9.05
N THR A 37 -11.03 38.47 8.86
CA THR A 37 -9.64 38.15 8.57
C THR A 37 -9.00 37.62 9.85
N VAL A 38 -8.93 36.32 10.01
CA VAL A 38 -8.17 35.71 11.09
C VAL A 38 -6.69 35.81 10.76
N GLN A 39 -6.01 36.78 11.32
CA GLN A 39 -4.55 36.72 11.46
C GLN A 39 -4.26 35.68 12.53
N SER A 40 -3.88 34.49 12.13
CA SER A 40 -3.36 33.49 13.05
C SER A 40 -1.99 33.94 13.51
N SER A 41 -1.89 34.39 14.76
CA SER A 41 -0.63 34.42 15.47
C SER A 41 -0.15 32.98 15.63
N PRO A 42 1.13 32.65 15.42
CA PRO A 42 1.66 31.32 15.69
C PRO A 42 1.75 31.14 17.20
N SER A 43 0.72 30.61 17.81
CA SER A 43 0.78 30.18 19.20
C SER A 43 0.39 28.72 19.30
N GLY A 44 1.40 27.90 19.60
CA GLY A 44 1.28 26.63 20.30
C GLY A 44 0.80 25.45 19.47
N ALA A 45 1.66 24.45 19.41
CA ALA A 45 1.43 23.08 18.95
C ALA A 45 1.01 22.96 17.47
N ASP A 46 2.00 22.91 16.60
CA ASP A 46 1.84 22.44 15.22
C ASP A 46 1.25 21.01 15.25
N MET A 47 -0.03 20.90 14.98
CA MET A 47 -0.67 19.60 14.78
C MET A 47 0.05 18.86 13.64
N PRO A 48 0.54 17.62 13.85
CA PRO A 48 1.44 16.95 12.91
C PRO A 48 0.92 16.81 11.48
N ALA A 49 -0.39 16.79 11.30
CA ALA A 49 -1.02 16.52 10.03
C ALA A 49 -0.88 17.67 9.01
N ARG A 50 -1.08 18.92 9.39
CA ARG A 50 -1.00 20.05 8.45
C ARG A 50 0.40 20.29 7.88
N ASN A 51 1.44 19.88 8.60
CA ASN A 51 2.84 20.00 8.17
C ASN A 51 3.42 18.69 7.59
N GLY A 52 2.65 17.60 7.55
CA GLY A 52 3.12 16.28 7.12
C GLY A 52 3.63 16.27 5.68
N VAL A 53 2.87 16.83 4.76
CA VAL A 53 3.22 16.91 3.33
C VAL A 53 4.49 17.77 3.12
N GLU A 54 4.55 18.94 3.74
CA GLU A 54 5.69 19.85 3.57
C GLU A 54 6.95 19.31 4.25
N LYS A 55 6.80 18.68 5.42
CA LYS A 55 7.89 17.99 6.10
C LYS A 55 8.43 16.83 5.26
N GLU A 56 7.55 16.03 4.66
CA GLU A 56 7.96 14.95 3.77
C GLU A 56 8.59 15.50 2.49
N ARG A 57 8.08 16.57 1.91
CA ARG A 57 8.68 17.24 0.76
C ARG A 57 10.14 17.64 1.05
N LYS A 58 10.41 18.27 2.19
CA LYS A 58 11.75 18.63 2.64
C LYS A 58 12.64 17.40 2.86
N ARG A 59 12.08 16.33 3.43
CA ARG A 59 12.79 15.06 3.66
C ARG A 59 13.18 14.38 2.34
N LEU A 60 12.26 14.35 1.36
CA LEU A 60 12.52 13.80 0.04
C LEU A 60 13.57 14.59 -0.73
N GLN A 61 13.66 15.90 -0.54
CA GLN A 61 14.70 16.75 -1.14
C GLN A 61 16.11 16.41 -0.65
N GLN A 62 16.27 15.82 0.51
CA GLN A 62 17.57 15.41 1.05
C GLN A 62 18.05 14.06 0.49
N VAL A 63 17.19 13.28 -0.16
CA VAL A 63 17.55 11.99 -0.74
C VAL A 63 18.33 12.19 -2.04
N PRO A 64 19.59 11.70 -2.18
CA PRO A 64 20.30 11.72 -3.44
C PRO A 64 19.76 10.64 -4.36
N GLY A 65 18.62 10.89 -4.97
CA GLY A 65 17.93 9.93 -5.81
C GLY A 65 16.58 10.42 -6.32
N GLY A 66 15.95 9.62 -7.15
CA GLY A 66 14.61 9.92 -7.63
C GLY A 66 13.58 9.75 -6.52
N THR A 67 12.83 10.80 -6.27
CA THR A 67 11.73 10.82 -5.29
C THR A 67 10.45 11.36 -5.90
N ASN A 68 9.31 11.01 -5.34
CA ASN A 68 8.00 11.47 -5.77
C ASN A 68 7.15 11.80 -4.55
N LEU A 69 6.27 12.79 -4.70
CA LEU A 69 5.26 13.15 -3.71
C LEU A 69 3.97 13.51 -4.45
N ALA A 70 2.93 12.71 -4.26
CA ALA A 70 1.59 12.95 -4.79
C ALA A 70 0.64 13.28 -3.65
N GLU A 71 -0.31 14.16 -3.91
CA GLU A 71 -1.35 14.59 -2.98
C GLU A 71 -2.72 14.19 -3.56
N PRO A 72 -3.18 12.94 -3.37
CA PRO A 72 -4.38 12.42 -4.03
C PRO A 72 -5.63 13.23 -3.75
N GLN A 73 -5.70 13.92 -2.59
CA GLN A 73 -6.85 14.74 -2.22
C GLN A 73 -7.03 15.98 -3.10
N LYS A 74 -6.01 16.36 -3.87
CA LYS A 74 -6.08 17.46 -4.85
C LYS A 74 -6.58 17.00 -6.22
N GLU A 75 -6.63 15.69 -6.45
CA GLU A 75 -7.08 15.11 -7.71
C GLU A 75 -8.61 15.04 -7.75
N ALA A 76 -9.19 15.37 -8.89
CA ALA A 76 -10.63 15.31 -9.07
C ALA A 76 -11.16 13.87 -9.16
N ARG A 77 -10.35 12.95 -9.67
CA ARG A 77 -10.67 11.55 -9.82
C ARG A 77 -9.90 10.71 -8.81
N MET A 78 -10.60 9.82 -8.11
CA MET A 78 -10.03 8.82 -7.21
C MET A 78 -10.77 7.49 -7.38
N ALA A 79 -10.88 7.08 -8.61
CA ALA A 79 -11.68 5.93 -8.99
C ALA A 79 -10.92 4.60 -8.81
N THR A 80 -9.63 4.62 -9.01
CA THR A 80 -8.76 3.43 -8.88
C THR A 80 -7.51 3.81 -8.10
N LEU A 81 -6.76 2.81 -7.65
CA LEU A 81 -5.48 3.04 -6.99
C LEU A 81 -4.50 3.82 -7.87
N ARG A 82 -4.57 3.62 -9.18
CA ARG A 82 -3.76 4.33 -10.17
C ARG A 82 -3.88 5.85 -10.05
N ASP A 83 -5.07 6.35 -9.77
CA ASP A 83 -5.32 7.79 -9.69
C ASP A 83 -4.52 8.48 -8.55
N ALA A 84 -4.07 7.74 -7.54
CA ALA A 84 -3.31 8.29 -6.41
C ALA A 84 -1.86 8.67 -6.78
N PRO A 85 -1.02 7.77 -7.34
CA PRO A 85 0.33 8.08 -7.78
C PRO A 85 0.46 8.24 -9.30
N ASP A 86 -0.64 8.41 -10.06
CA ASP A 86 -0.56 8.51 -11.52
C ASP A 86 0.28 9.73 -11.95
N TYR A 87 0.91 9.60 -13.11
CA TYR A 87 1.83 10.59 -13.68
C TYR A 87 3.08 10.90 -12.86
N GLN A 88 3.39 10.12 -11.83
CA GLN A 88 4.65 10.28 -11.09
C GLN A 88 5.81 9.68 -11.89
N PRO A 89 6.85 10.46 -12.26
CA PRO A 89 7.97 9.96 -13.07
C PRO A 89 8.64 8.74 -12.45
N GLY A 90 8.76 7.65 -13.23
CA GLY A 90 9.45 6.42 -12.83
C GLY A 90 8.65 5.48 -11.92
N ILE A 91 7.38 5.76 -11.68
CA ILE A 91 6.41 4.86 -11.08
C ILE A 91 5.43 4.44 -12.18
N VAL A 92 5.20 3.15 -12.32
CA VAL A 92 4.27 2.58 -13.29
C VAL A 92 3.22 1.79 -12.53
N LEU A 93 1.98 2.24 -12.60
CA LEU A 93 0.81 1.47 -12.20
C LEU A 93 0.09 1.04 -13.46
N GLN A 94 0.15 -0.26 -13.73
CA GLN A 94 -0.49 -0.86 -14.89
C GLN A 94 -1.76 -1.56 -14.44
N ASP A 95 -2.91 -1.00 -14.84
CA ASP A 95 -4.19 -1.70 -14.67
C ASP A 95 -4.15 -3.00 -15.49
N VAL A 96 -4.58 -4.09 -14.88
CA VAL A 96 -4.57 -5.40 -15.54
C VAL A 96 -5.96 -5.74 -16.06
N PHE A 97 -6.99 -5.49 -15.25
CA PHE A 97 -8.36 -5.87 -15.58
C PHE A 97 -9.31 -4.67 -15.64
N GLY A 98 -8.90 -3.51 -15.10
CA GLY A 98 -9.68 -2.28 -15.01
C GLY A 98 -10.66 -2.31 -13.83
N GLY A 99 -10.83 -1.18 -13.16
CA GLY A 99 -11.68 -1.07 -11.98
C GLY A 99 -10.89 -1.13 -10.67
N THR A 100 -11.52 -1.66 -9.62
CA THR A 100 -10.86 -1.89 -8.33
C THR A 100 -10.29 -3.30 -8.32
N ASP A 101 -9.15 -3.47 -8.95
CA ASP A 101 -8.42 -4.74 -9.04
C ASP A 101 -7.05 -4.64 -8.35
N GLN A 102 -6.16 -5.52 -8.74
CA GLN A 102 -4.77 -5.49 -8.31
C GLN A 102 -3.89 -5.02 -9.49
N PRO A 103 -3.63 -3.71 -9.64
CA PRO A 103 -2.72 -3.23 -10.66
C PRO A 103 -1.30 -3.72 -10.39
N ARG A 104 -0.48 -3.78 -11.44
CA ARG A 104 0.96 -4.01 -11.30
C ARG A 104 1.64 -2.71 -10.94
N LEU A 105 2.36 -2.72 -9.82
CA LEU A 105 3.22 -1.62 -9.40
C LEU A 105 4.66 -1.95 -9.81
N GLY A 106 5.25 -1.10 -10.62
CA GLY A 106 6.65 -1.19 -11.02
C GLY A 106 7.38 0.14 -10.78
N ILE A 107 8.60 0.05 -10.28
CA ILE A 107 9.52 1.16 -10.14
C ILE A 107 10.84 0.73 -10.77
N ARG A 108 11.35 1.50 -11.76
CA ARG A 108 12.59 1.17 -12.49
C ARG A 108 12.59 -0.23 -13.12
N GLY A 109 11.42 -0.74 -13.52
CA GLY A 109 11.28 -2.06 -14.11
C GLY A 109 11.18 -3.21 -13.11
N SER A 110 11.23 -2.96 -11.78
CA SER A 110 10.91 -3.98 -10.78
C SER A 110 9.41 -4.31 -10.80
N GLY A 111 9.05 -5.53 -10.45
CA GLY A 111 7.66 -5.95 -10.28
C GLY A 111 6.85 -6.12 -11.58
N ILE A 112 7.37 -5.76 -12.74
CA ILE A 112 6.64 -5.82 -14.03
C ILE A 112 6.24 -7.24 -14.40
N GLN A 113 7.04 -8.22 -14.04
CA GLN A 113 6.80 -9.63 -14.38
C GLN A 113 6.14 -10.43 -13.25
N SER A 114 5.88 -9.81 -12.11
CA SER A 114 5.26 -10.53 -10.99
C SER A 114 3.77 -10.75 -11.25
N ASN A 115 3.37 -12.00 -11.21
CA ASN A 115 2.00 -12.46 -11.29
C ASN A 115 1.95 -13.84 -10.61
N PRO A 116 1.06 -14.10 -9.68
CA PRO A 116 -0.14 -13.36 -9.30
C PRO A 116 0.05 -12.28 -8.22
N VAL A 117 1.23 -12.15 -7.63
CA VAL A 117 1.51 -11.16 -6.57
C VAL A 117 2.50 -10.12 -7.03
N ASN A 118 2.43 -8.93 -6.43
CA ASN A 118 3.42 -7.89 -6.63
C ASN A 118 4.63 -8.11 -5.72
N ARG A 119 5.80 -7.71 -6.19
CA ARG A 119 7.08 -7.74 -5.45
C ARG A 119 8.03 -6.66 -5.98
N GLY A 120 9.24 -6.58 -5.42
CA GLY A 120 10.29 -5.67 -5.89
C GLY A 120 10.12 -4.21 -5.46
N VAL A 121 9.09 -3.92 -4.67
CA VAL A 121 8.82 -2.62 -4.08
C VAL A 121 8.44 -2.82 -2.61
N LEU A 122 9.02 -2.02 -1.72
CA LEU A 122 8.55 -1.91 -0.35
C LEU A 122 7.31 -1.03 -0.34
N LEU A 123 6.16 -1.64 -0.10
CA LEU A 123 4.90 -0.96 0.04
C LEU A 123 4.66 -0.66 1.51
N LEU A 124 4.44 0.60 1.83
CA LEU A 124 4.21 1.07 3.19
C LEU A 124 2.81 1.68 3.31
N GLN A 125 2.25 1.57 4.48
CA GLN A 125 1.14 2.37 4.94
C GLN A 125 1.52 2.98 6.28
N ASP A 126 1.50 4.32 6.34
CA ASP A 126 1.87 5.08 7.53
C ASP A 126 3.31 4.78 8.03
N GLY A 127 4.22 4.52 7.10
CA GLY A 127 5.61 4.19 7.36
C GLY A 127 5.87 2.74 7.80
N LEU A 128 4.85 1.88 7.81
CA LEU A 128 4.94 0.48 8.24
C LEU A 128 4.67 -0.48 7.07
N PRO A 129 5.47 -1.55 6.87
CA PRO A 129 5.33 -2.47 5.75
C PRO A 129 3.93 -3.07 5.62
N LEU A 130 3.42 -3.12 4.39
CA LEU A 130 2.25 -3.90 3.97
C LEU A 130 2.65 -5.23 3.35
N ASN A 131 3.90 -5.34 2.90
CA ASN A 131 4.42 -6.59 2.37
C ASN A 131 4.34 -7.70 3.42
N GLU A 132 4.03 -8.90 2.96
CA GLU A 132 4.35 -10.12 3.69
C GLU A 132 5.88 -10.21 3.87
N ALA A 133 6.34 -10.98 4.85
CA ALA A 133 7.78 -11.09 5.11
C ALA A 133 8.54 -11.76 3.94
N ASP A 134 7.86 -12.47 3.04
CA ASP A 134 8.46 -12.97 1.80
C ASP A 134 8.66 -11.89 0.72
N GLY A 135 8.16 -10.68 0.95
CA GLY A 135 8.27 -9.54 0.04
C GLY A 135 7.06 -9.35 -0.87
N SER A 136 6.14 -10.31 -0.92
CA SER A 136 4.91 -10.20 -1.70
C SER A 136 3.89 -9.26 -1.07
N PHE A 137 2.97 -8.71 -1.88
CA PHE A 137 1.87 -7.85 -1.40
C PHE A 137 0.69 -7.83 -2.35
N ILE A 138 -0.49 -7.46 -1.83
CA ILE A 138 -1.72 -7.25 -2.60
C ILE A 138 -2.06 -5.76 -2.56
N ILE A 139 -1.60 -5.01 -3.57
CA ILE A 139 -1.76 -3.55 -3.60
C ILE A 139 -3.23 -3.10 -3.69
N GLY A 140 -4.12 -3.93 -4.22
CA GLY A 140 -5.55 -3.64 -4.31
C GLY A 140 -6.27 -3.51 -2.96
N LEU A 141 -5.65 -3.95 -1.85
CA LEU A 141 -6.16 -3.79 -0.49
C LEU A 141 -6.01 -2.37 0.06
N ILE A 142 -5.26 -1.49 -0.61
CA ILE A 142 -5.13 -0.09 -0.21
C ILE A 142 -6.37 0.70 -0.66
N GLU A 143 -6.93 1.52 0.26
CA GLU A 143 -7.96 2.51 -0.05
C GLU A 143 -7.29 3.86 -0.39
N PRO A 144 -7.18 4.23 -1.67
CA PRO A 144 -6.41 5.41 -2.08
C PRO A 144 -7.06 6.73 -1.62
N ARG A 145 -8.39 6.76 -1.44
CA ARG A 145 -9.11 7.96 -0.96
C ARG A 145 -8.82 8.31 0.49
N ASN A 146 -8.19 7.40 1.23
CA ASN A 146 -7.76 7.65 2.61
C ASN A 146 -6.33 8.20 2.70
N ALA A 147 -5.59 8.30 1.61
CA ALA A 147 -4.24 8.84 1.62
C ALA A 147 -4.25 10.38 1.65
N ALA A 148 -3.58 10.97 2.63
CA ALA A 148 -3.27 12.40 2.67
C ALA A 148 -2.23 12.73 1.59
N TYR A 149 -1.22 11.89 1.48
CA TYR A 149 -0.21 11.94 0.43
C TYR A 149 0.39 10.55 0.19
N VAL A 150 1.00 10.40 -0.98
CA VAL A 150 1.79 9.22 -1.34
C VAL A 150 3.20 9.68 -1.63
N SER A 151 4.18 9.15 -0.89
CA SER A 151 5.59 9.42 -1.12
C SER A 151 6.30 8.19 -1.68
N ALA A 152 7.30 8.41 -2.54
CA ALA A 152 8.10 7.32 -3.07
C ALA A 152 9.59 7.68 -3.14
N ARG A 153 10.44 6.69 -2.87
CA ARG A 153 11.89 6.73 -3.05
C ARG A 153 12.30 5.62 -3.98
N ARG A 154 12.77 5.98 -5.16
CA ARG A 154 13.06 5.05 -6.24
C ARG A 154 14.44 4.42 -6.13
N GLY A 155 14.51 3.09 -6.36
CA GLY A 155 15.74 2.31 -6.31
C GLY A 155 16.25 2.11 -4.88
N ALA A 156 17.54 1.86 -4.71
CA ALA A 156 18.19 1.68 -3.41
C ALA A 156 18.18 2.93 -2.51
N ASN A 157 17.22 3.81 -2.71
CA ASN A 157 16.99 5.00 -1.89
C ASN A 157 16.01 4.74 -0.73
N ALA A 158 15.40 3.56 -0.69
CA ALA A 158 14.66 3.11 0.47
C ALA A 158 15.59 3.10 1.69
N ILE A 159 15.30 3.97 2.65
CA ILE A 159 16.03 4.05 3.92
C ILE A 159 15.14 3.49 5.02
N THR A 160 13.89 3.23 4.71
CA THR A 160 12.94 2.65 5.67
C THR A 160 13.32 1.21 5.93
N PRO A 161 13.49 0.80 7.19
CA PRO A 161 13.69 -0.61 7.54
C PRO A 161 12.49 -1.43 7.07
N GLY A 162 12.69 -2.60 6.53
CA GLY A 162 11.58 -3.50 6.27
C GLY A 162 11.66 -4.36 5.03
N ALA A 163 12.45 -4.04 4.01
CA ALA A 163 12.72 -4.95 2.90
C ALA A 163 13.97 -4.57 2.12
N THR A 164 14.65 -5.56 1.57
CA THR A 164 15.60 -5.37 0.48
C THR A 164 14.79 -5.26 -0.79
N THR A 165 14.69 -4.09 -1.39
CA THR A 165 13.90 -3.88 -2.58
C THR A 165 14.73 -3.30 -3.72
N LEU A 166 14.52 -3.80 -4.93
CA LEU A 166 15.19 -3.34 -6.13
C LEU A 166 14.57 -2.06 -6.67
N GLY A 167 13.25 -1.94 -6.58
CA GLY A 167 12.49 -0.82 -7.11
C GLY A 167 12.51 0.41 -6.22
N GLY A 168 12.49 0.23 -4.94
CA GLY A 168 12.37 1.29 -3.94
C GLY A 168 11.17 1.11 -3.02
N GLU A 169 10.70 2.20 -2.43
CA GLU A 169 9.56 2.20 -1.52
C GLU A 169 8.46 3.17 -1.97
N VAL A 170 7.22 2.85 -1.63
CA VAL A 170 6.04 3.72 -1.77
C VAL A 170 5.27 3.70 -0.46
N ASP A 171 5.02 4.86 0.13
CA ASP A 171 4.30 5.03 1.39
C ASP A 171 2.98 5.78 1.17
N PHE A 172 1.88 5.16 1.56
CA PHE A 172 0.54 5.73 1.57
C PHE A 172 0.25 6.24 2.99
N VAL A 173 0.34 7.54 3.20
CA VAL A 173 0.14 8.14 4.52
C VAL A 173 -1.32 8.54 4.70
N SER A 174 -1.95 8.03 5.74
CA SER A 174 -3.38 8.16 6.00
C SER A 174 -3.78 9.59 6.40
N LEU A 175 -4.99 9.99 5.98
CA LEU A 175 -5.68 11.14 6.54
C LEU A 175 -5.99 10.93 8.02
N THR A 176 -5.89 12.01 8.79
CA THR A 176 -6.18 12.05 10.23
C THR A 176 -7.41 12.93 10.52
N GLY A 177 -7.84 12.99 11.76
CA GLY A 177 -8.91 13.91 12.18
C GLY A 177 -8.55 15.39 12.00
N ALA A 178 -7.25 15.70 12.04
CA ALA A 178 -6.75 17.05 11.82
C ALA A 178 -6.77 17.47 10.33
N ASP A 179 -6.63 16.52 9.42
CA ASP A 179 -6.69 16.78 7.97
C ASP A 179 -8.12 17.01 7.50
N GLU A 180 -9.07 16.27 8.06
CA GLU A 180 -10.45 16.28 7.56
C GLU A 180 -11.46 16.00 8.67
N ARG A 181 -12.43 16.94 8.84
CA ARG A 181 -13.51 16.82 9.83
C ARG A 181 -14.66 15.93 9.37
N GLY A 182 -14.93 15.92 8.08
CA GLY A 182 -15.99 15.09 7.51
C GLY A 182 -16.01 15.14 6.00
N ARG A 183 -16.38 14.02 5.40
CA ARG A 183 -16.53 13.88 3.96
C ARG A 183 -17.66 12.91 3.63
N VAL A 184 -18.44 13.25 2.63
CA VAL A 184 -19.29 12.31 1.90
C VAL A 184 -18.93 12.45 0.42
N ARG A 185 -18.63 11.35 -0.22
CA ARG A 185 -18.31 11.30 -1.64
C ARG A 185 -19.14 10.20 -2.30
N ALA A 186 -19.83 10.54 -3.38
CA ALA A 186 -20.53 9.60 -4.23
C ALA A 186 -20.04 9.77 -5.66
N GLU A 187 -19.75 8.66 -6.31
CA GLU A 187 -19.27 8.63 -7.69
C GLU A 187 -20.08 7.64 -8.51
N THR A 188 -20.33 8.01 -9.76
CA THR A 188 -20.91 7.11 -10.76
C THR A 188 -20.20 7.30 -12.09
N GLY A 189 -20.15 6.26 -12.90
CA GLY A 189 -19.44 6.31 -14.17
C GLY A 189 -19.85 5.20 -15.12
N SER A 190 -19.17 5.17 -16.26
CA SER A 190 -19.42 4.16 -17.29
C SER A 190 -19.18 2.74 -16.77
N PHE A 191 -19.84 1.76 -17.39
CA PHE A 191 -19.71 0.33 -17.10
C PHE A 191 -20.10 -0.05 -15.66
N GLY A 192 -21.20 0.55 -15.18
CA GLY A 192 -21.74 0.25 -13.86
C GLY A 192 -20.87 0.71 -12.69
N ARG A 193 -19.95 1.67 -12.92
CA ARG A 193 -19.12 2.17 -11.84
C ARG A 193 -19.94 2.93 -10.83
N GLN A 194 -19.77 2.57 -9.56
CA GLN A 194 -20.37 3.22 -8.40
C GLN A 194 -19.34 3.25 -7.27
N GLY A 195 -19.21 4.38 -6.60
CA GLY A 195 -18.36 4.55 -5.44
C GLY A 195 -19.05 5.38 -4.39
N LEU A 196 -18.96 4.97 -3.14
CA LEU A 196 -19.45 5.71 -1.98
C LEU A 196 -18.36 5.75 -0.91
N GLN A 197 -18.15 6.91 -0.32
CA GLN A 197 -17.27 7.08 0.85
C GLN A 197 -17.92 8.01 1.86
N GLY A 198 -17.88 7.62 3.13
CA GLY A 198 -18.19 8.47 4.27
C GLY A 198 -17.01 8.52 5.22
N ALA A 199 -16.68 9.71 5.74
CA ALA A 199 -15.63 9.86 6.74
C ALA A 199 -16.01 10.92 7.77
N VAL A 200 -15.56 10.71 9.02
CA VAL A 200 -15.73 11.65 10.13
C VAL A 200 -14.40 11.75 10.88
N GLY A 201 -13.97 12.98 11.15
CA GLY A 201 -12.79 13.31 11.93
C GLY A 201 -13.12 14.17 13.14
N VAL A 202 -12.45 13.90 14.24
CA VAL A 202 -12.52 14.67 15.48
C VAL A 202 -11.13 15.13 15.89
N VAL A 203 -11.05 16.32 16.51
CA VAL A 203 -9.79 16.89 17.02
C VAL A 203 -10.06 17.52 18.37
N GLY A 204 -9.30 17.12 19.38
CA GLY A 204 -9.17 17.74 20.68
C GLY A 204 -7.80 18.40 20.84
N GLU A 205 -7.45 18.73 22.06
CA GLU A 205 -6.16 19.38 22.38
C GLU A 205 -4.97 18.44 22.20
N GLN A 206 -5.10 17.20 22.64
CA GLN A 206 -4.04 16.17 22.59
C GLN A 206 -4.45 14.94 21.78
N LEU A 207 -5.70 14.82 21.41
CA LEU A 207 -6.25 13.67 20.72
C LEU A 207 -6.89 14.09 19.40
N ASP A 208 -6.65 13.32 18.37
CA ASP A 208 -7.41 13.36 17.13
C ASP A 208 -7.80 11.94 16.71
N GLY A 209 -8.85 11.83 15.93
CA GLY A 209 -9.27 10.55 15.40
C GLY A 209 -10.05 10.70 14.11
N ARG A 210 -9.99 9.69 13.26
CA ARG A 210 -10.74 9.63 12.01
C ARG A 210 -11.24 8.21 11.74
N VAL A 211 -12.46 8.12 11.25
CA VAL A 211 -13.05 6.88 10.73
C VAL A 211 -13.54 7.14 9.30
N SER A 212 -13.28 6.21 8.41
CA SER A 212 -13.73 6.24 7.01
C SER A 212 -14.27 4.88 6.61
N VAL A 213 -15.39 4.87 5.90
CA VAL A 213 -15.96 3.68 5.26
C VAL A 213 -16.11 3.96 3.77
N SER A 214 -15.82 2.97 2.95
CA SER A 214 -15.97 3.09 1.50
C SER A 214 -16.46 1.79 0.87
N SER A 215 -17.16 1.95 -0.26
CA SER A 215 -17.67 0.85 -1.08
C SER A 215 -17.57 1.21 -2.54
N ASP A 216 -16.90 0.37 -3.32
CA ASP A 216 -16.73 0.49 -4.76
C ASP A 216 -17.31 -0.72 -5.48
N ARG A 217 -17.99 -0.47 -6.59
CA ARG A 217 -18.53 -1.48 -7.50
C ARG A 217 -18.24 -1.08 -8.93
N TYR A 218 -17.95 -2.06 -9.76
CA TYR A 218 -17.68 -1.88 -11.19
C TYR A 218 -18.07 -3.14 -11.95
N ASP A 219 -18.95 -3.03 -12.94
CA ASP A 219 -19.38 -4.18 -13.76
C ASP A 219 -18.32 -4.61 -14.78
N GLY A 220 -17.42 -3.67 -15.11
CA GLY A 220 -16.30 -3.94 -16.02
C GLY A 220 -16.54 -3.55 -17.46
N TYR A 221 -15.52 -2.99 -18.12
CA TYR A 221 -15.54 -2.72 -19.56
C TYR A 221 -15.53 -4.02 -20.37
N ARG A 222 -14.69 -4.97 -19.99
CA ARG A 222 -14.58 -6.28 -20.61
C ARG A 222 -15.61 -7.24 -20.02
N HIS A 223 -15.96 -8.26 -20.78
CA HIS A 223 -16.70 -9.38 -20.23
C HIS A 223 -15.88 -10.03 -19.11
N HIS A 224 -16.54 -10.48 -18.06
CA HIS A 224 -15.91 -11.12 -16.90
C HIS A 224 -14.80 -10.28 -16.27
N SER A 225 -15.07 -8.99 -16.02
CA SER A 225 -14.14 -8.05 -15.37
C SER A 225 -14.79 -7.19 -14.29
N ALA A 226 -15.86 -7.69 -13.68
CA ALA A 226 -16.49 -7.02 -12.55
C ALA A 226 -15.55 -7.01 -11.34
N SER A 227 -15.63 -5.94 -10.56
CA SER A 227 -14.84 -5.81 -9.32
C SER A 227 -15.61 -5.08 -8.24
N GLN A 228 -15.24 -5.36 -6.99
CA GLN A 228 -15.77 -4.70 -5.81
C GLN A 228 -14.70 -4.55 -4.75
N ARG A 229 -14.79 -3.48 -3.96
CA ARG A 229 -13.97 -3.28 -2.77
C ARG A 229 -14.79 -2.57 -1.70
N ASP A 230 -14.78 -3.12 -0.51
CA ASP A 230 -15.31 -2.49 0.71
C ASP A 230 -14.16 -2.26 1.67
N ALA A 231 -14.10 -1.09 2.32
CA ALA A 231 -13.05 -0.79 3.27
C ALA A 231 -13.57 0.00 4.48
N LEU A 232 -13.02 -0.33 5.64
CA LEU A 232 -13.14 0.43 6.88
C LEU A 232 -11.73 0.82 7.32
N GLN A 233 -11.52 2.10 7.60
CA GLN A 233 -10.26 2.60 8.10
C GLN A 233 -10.50 3.54 9.27
N ALA A 234 -9.74 3.36 10.34
CA ALA A 234 -9.80 4.20 11.51
C ALA A 234 -8.39 4.49 12.01
N ASN A 235 -8.18 5.67 12.55
CA ASN A 235 -6.98 5.97 13.32
C ASN A 235 -7.28 6.93 14.47
N VAL A 236 -6.49 6.79 15.52
CA VAL A 236 -6.49 7.66 16.70
C VAL A 236 -5.07 8.06 16.99
N GLY A 237 -4.82 9.36 17.10
CA GLY A 237 -3.55 9.97 17.45
C GLY A 237 -3.59 10.64 18.81
N PHE A 238 -2.50 10.52 19.56
CA PHE A 238 -2.26 11.21 20.81
C PHE A 238 -0.95 11.99 20.73
N GLN A 239 -0.98 13.24 21.19
CA GLN A 239 0.19 14.10 21.35
C GLN A 239 0.39 14.41 22.81
N GLY A 240 1.53 14.02 23.33
CA GLY A 240 1.95 14.30 24.70
C GLY A 240 3.05 15.37 24.76
N ASP A 241 3.45 15.68 25.96
CA ASP A 241 4.55 16.61 26.23
C ASP A 241 5.90 16.06 25.71
N GLY A 242 6.87 16.95 25.53
CA GLY A 242 8.23 16.57 25.11
C GLY A 242 8.34 16.01 23.70
N GLY A 243 7.38 16.28 22.82
CA GLY A 243 7.37 15.80 21.44
C GLY A 243 6.98 14.33 21.30
N PHE A 244 6.30 13.77 22.29
CA PHE A 244 5.74 12.43 22.20
C PHE A 244 4.50 12.43 21.32
N GLU A 245 4.49 11.54 20.32
CA GLU A 245 3.34 11.29 19.46
C GLU A 245 3.10 9.78 19.38
N ASN A 246 1.85 9.36 19.48
CA ASN A 246 1.42 7.98 19.26
C ASN A 246 0.21 7.95 18.33
N ARG A 247 0.20 7.01 17.38
CA ARG A 247 -0.97 6.79 16.54
C ARG A 247 -1.21 5.31 16.32
N THR A 248 -2.46 4.91 16.53
CA THR A 248 -2.95 3.56 16.28
C THR A 248 -3.85 3.58 15.04
N TYR A 249 -3.70 2.57 14.19
CA TYR A 249 -4.42 2.40 12.94
C TYR A 249 -5.14 1.06 12.93
N LEU A 250 -6.37 1.07 12.44
CA LEU A 250 -7.17 -0.11 12.09
C LEU A 250 -7.56 0.01 10.63
N ASN A 251 -7.25 -1.01 9.83
CA ASN A 251 -7.66 -1.11 8.44
C ASN A 251 -8.29 -2.48 8.20
N TRP A 252 -9.47 -2.49 7.60
CA TRP A 252 -10.11 -3.67 7.07
C TRP A 252 -10.50 -3.43 5.63
N THR A 253 -10.20 -4.38 4.76
CA THR A 253 -10.53 -4.30 3.33
C THR A 253 -10.98 -5.66 2.83
N ASP A 254 -12.04 -5.67 2.07
CA ASP A 254 -12.55 -6.82 1.31
C ASP A 254 -12.55 -6.46 -0.18
N LEU A 255 -11.78 -7.20 -0.97
CA LEU A 255 -11.55 -7.00 -2.40
C LEU A 255 -11.95 -8.25 -3.16
N ALA A 256 -12.76 -8.12 -4.19
CA ALA A 256 -13.04 -9.21 -5.12
C ALA A 256 -13.09 -8.69 -6.57
N PHE A 257 -12.50 -9.44 -7.50
CA PHE A 257 -12.56 -9.10 -8.92
C PHE A 257 -12.47 -10.35 -9.80
N GLN A 258 -13.12 -10.26 -10.95
CA GLN A 258 -13.09 -11.27 -12.01
C GLN A 258 -11.87 -11.07 -12.91
N ILE A 259 -11.38 -12.16 -13.49
CA ILE A 259 -10.17 -12.19 -14.32
C ILE A 259 -10.54 -12.58 -15.75
N PRO A 260 -10.68 -11.60 -16.67
CA PRO A 260 -11.07 -11.86 -18.05
C PRO A 260 -9.96 -12.48 -18.92
N SER A 261 -8.75 -12.64 -18.39
CA SER A 261 -7.55 -12.99 -19.16
C SER A 261 -7.25 -11.97 -20.27
N VAL A 262 -6.44 -12.33 -21.26
CA VAL A 262 -6.03 -11.42 -22.33
C VAL A 262 -7.05 -11.41 -23.47
N VAL A 263 -7.02 -10.35 -24.31
CA VAL A 263 -7.67 -10.35 -25.62
C VAL A 263 -6.63 -10.78 -26.64
N PRO A 264 -6.88 -11.83 -27.45
CA PRO A 264 -5.98 -12.22 -28.54
C PRO A 264 -5.73 -11.06 -29.51
N LYS A 265 -4.51 -10.95 -30.03
CA LYS A 265 -4.07 -9.82 -30.85
C LYS A 265 -4.96 -9.61 -32.08
N ASP A 266 -5.40 -10.68 -32.68
CA ASP A 266 -6.28 -10.69 -33.90
C ASP A 266 -7.71 -10.24 -33.57
N ARG A 267 -8.12 -10.23 -32.31
CA ARG A 267 -9.44 -9.81 -31.86
C ARG A 267 -9.48 -8.40 -31.23
N ILE A 268 -8.36 -7.75 -30.99
CA ILE A 268 -8.33 -6.42 -30.37
C ILE A 268 -9.20 -5.39 -31.13
N GLY A 269 -9.18 -5.41 -32.47
CA GLY A 269 -9.95 -4.47 -33.26
C GLY A 269 -11.42 -4.83 -33.44
N SER A 270 -11.77 -6.11 -33.39
CA SER A 270 -13.15 -6.60 -33.68
C SER A 270 -13.94 -6.87 -32.39
N ASP A 271 -13.28 -7.28 -31.32
CA ASP A 271 -13.90 -7.59 -30.02
C ASP A 271 -13.00 -7.17 -28.84
N PRO A 272 -12.81 -5.85 -28.60
CA PRO A 272 -11.96 -5.35 -27.53
C PRO A 272 -12.50 -5.67 -26.12
N ARG A 273 -13.77 -6.06 -26.01
CA ARG A 273 -14.41 -6.51 -24.77
C ARG A 273 -14.30 -8.00 -24.52
N GLY A 274 -13.77 -8.73 -25.50
CA GLY A 274 -13.66 -10.17 -25.48
C GLY A 274 -12.76 -10.72 -24.39
N VAL A 275 -12.82 -12.02 -24.18
CA VAL A 275 -12.01 -12.78 -23.22
C VAL A 275 -11.26 -13.90 -23.92
N LEU A 276 -10.13 -14.31 -23.38
CA LEU A 276 -9.49 -15.56 -23.78
C LEU A 276 -10.31 -16.73 -23.21
N GLY A 277 -10.54 -17.75 -24.05
CA GLY A 277 -11.34 -18.89 -23.59
C GLY A 277 -12.84 -18.57 -23.49
N ASP A 278 -13.40 -17.90 -24.48
CA ASP A 278 -14.84 -17.61 -24.55
C ASP A 278 -15.69 -18.84 -24.95
N GLY A 279 -15.06 -19.96 -25.21
CA GLY A 279 -15.71 -21.24 -25.55
C GLY A 279 -16.13 -21.37 -27.03
N LYS A 280 -15.78 -20.44 -27.91
CA LYS A 280 -16.15 -20.46 -29.34
C LYS A 280 -15.31 -21.43 -30.15
N THR A 281 -14.09 -21.71 -29.73
CA THR A 281 -13.19 -22.67 -30.40
C THR A 281 -12.91 -23.89 -29.52
N PRO A 282 -12.48 -25.04 -30.09
CA PRO A 282 -12.09 -26.19 -29.31
C PRO A 282 -10.99 -25.88 -28.26
N GLN A 283 -10.04 -25.04 -28.61
CA GLN A 283 -8.96 -24.63 -27.73
C GLN A 283 -9.51 -23.72 -26.59
N ASP A 284 -10.44 -22.84 -26.90
CA ASP A 284 -11.09 -21.97 -25.93
C ASP A 284 -11.96 -22.74 -24.95
N GLN A 285 -12.47 -23.95 -25.31
CA GLN A 285 -13.23 -24.79 -24.40
C GLN A 285 -12.40 -25.22 -23.17
N LEU A 286 -11.09 -25.42 -23.36
CA LEU A 286 -10.18 -25.81 -22.26
C LEU A 286 -9.99 -24.68 -21.25
N LEU A 287 -10.10 -23.42 -21.67
CA LEU A 287 -9.87 -22.23 -20.86
C LEU A 287 -11.13 -21.36 -20.69
N ASN A 288 -12.31 -21.95 -20.84
CA ASN A 288 -13.57 -21.22 -20.85
C ASN A 288 -13.77 -20.39 -19.57
N VAL A 289 -13.63 -19.08 -19.71
CA VAL A 289 -13.70 -18.11 -18.61
C VAL A 289 -15.10 -18.12 -17.96
N TYR A 290 -16.16 -18.29 -18.75
CA TYR A 290 -17.53 -18.28 -18.22
C TYR A 290 -17.89 -19.54 -17.42
N LYS A 291 -17.25 -20.66 -17.71
CA LYS A 291 -17.46 -21.91 -16.95
C LYS A 291 -16.53 -22.01 -15.74
N ARG A 292 -15.30 -21.54 -15.88
CA ARG A 292 -14.26 -21.70 -14.87
C ARG A 292 -14.19 -20.57 -13.86
N ASP A 293 -14.83 -19.44 -14.17
CA ASP A 293 -14.98 -18.26 -13.31
C ASP A 293 -13.66 -17.83 -12.63
N PRO A 294 -12.59 -17.55 -13.41
CA PRO A 294 -11.34 -17.08 -12.83
C PRO A 294 -11.55 -15.74 -12.12
N ARG A 295 -11.08 -15.67 -10.86
CA ARG A 295 -11.31 -14.53 -9.99
C ARG A 295 -10.28 -14.48 -8.87
N ARG A 296 -10.17 -13.33 -8.24
CA ARG A 296 -9.49 -13.19 -6.95
C ARG A 296 -10.43 -12.59 -5.93
N ALA A 297 -10.31 -13.04 -4.69
CA ALA A 297 -10.95 -12.44 -3.54
C ALA A 297 -9.94 -12.41 -2.39
N ALA A 298 -9.77 -11.24 -1.77
CA ALA A 298 -8.84 -11.09 -0.66
C ALA A 298 -9.47 -10.21 0.42
N THR A 299 -9.41 -10.67 1.67
CA THR A 299 -9.84 -9.92 2.85
C THR A 299 -8.65 -9.73 3.77
N GLN A 300 -8.42 -8.51 4.24
CA GLN A 300 -7.35 -8.21 5.19
C GLN A 300 -7.88 -7.41 6.38
N LEU A 301 -7.46 -7.81 7.56
CA LEU A 301 -7.53 -7.00 8.78
C LEU A 301 -6.10 -6.63 9.21
N ARG A 302 -5.85 -5.35 9.41
CA ARG A 302 -4.55 -4.84 9.84
C ARG A 302 -4.70 -3.93 11.05
N LEU A 303 -3.86 -4.15 12.05
CA LEU A 303 -3.65 -3.30 13.20
C LEU A 303 -2.20 -2.79 13.19
N ALA A 304 -2.00 -1.51 13.40
CA ALA A 304 -0.68 -0.93 13.46
C ALA A 304 -0.61 0.18 14.52
N ASN A 305 0.55 0.35 15.12
CA ASN A 305 0.81 1.45 16.05
C ASN A 305 2.18 2.04 15.77
N ARG A 306 2.28 3.35 15.85
CA ARG A 306 3.52 4.09 15.69
C ARG A 306 3.65 5.12 16.81
N SER A 307 4.80 5.12 17.46
CA SER A 307 5.17 6.08 18.49
C SER A 307 6.43 6.81 18.07
N THR A 308 6.48 8.11 18.32
CA THR A 308 7.68 8.91 18.11
C THR A 308 7.91 9.79 19.32
N TRP A 309 9.17 10.05 19.69
CA TRP A 309 9.52 10.95 20.77
C TRP A 309 10.93 11.51 20.58
N GLY A 310 11.22 12.58 21.30
CA GLY A 310 12.51 13.25 21.28
C GLY A 310 12.51 14.56 20.52
N SER A 311 13.67 15.03 20.15
CA SER A 311 13.92 16.30 19.47
C SER A 311 14.65 16.10 18.14
N ASP A 312 14.94 17.18 17.43
CA ASP A 312 15.72 17.12 16.19
C ASP A 312 17.16 16.61 16.42
N ALA A 313 17.70 16.80 17.64
CA ALA A 313 19.03 16.28 18.01
C ALA A 313 19.02 14.75 18.21
N LEU A 314 17.93 14.20 18.74
CA LEU A 314 17.73 12.76 18.92
C LEU A 314 16.24 12.46 18.92
N ARG A 315 15.76 11.84 17.85
CA ARG A 315 14.38 11.40 17.66
C ARG A 315 14.35 9.87 17.57
N HIS A 316 13.47 9.28 18.35
CA HIS A 316 13.13 7.86 18.27
C HIS A 316 11.79 7.67 17.59
N GLU A 317 11.67 6.55 16.88
CA GLU A 317 10.45 6.09 16.29
C GLU A 317 10.35 4.57 16.48
N VAL A 318 9.20 4.09 16.99
CA VAL A 318 8.88 2.67 17.11
C VAL A 318 7.58 2.42 16.39
N GLY A 319 7.55 1.36 15.58
CA GLY A 319 6.36 0.89 14.90
C GLY A 319 6.16 -0.60 15.13
N VAL A 320 4.91 -1.01 15.32
CA VAL A 320 4.51 -2.41 15.38
C VAL A 320 3.28 -2.60 14.52
N TYR A 321 3.16 -3.75 13.88
CA TYR A 321 1.99 -4.08 13.09
C TYR A 321 1.69 -5.57 13.10
N TRP A 322 0.43 -5.86 12.91
CA TRP A 322 -0.10 -7.19 12.70
C TRP A 322 -1.13 -7.14 11.58
N GLN A 323 -1.12 -8.12 10.70
CA GLN A 323 -2.11 -8.28 9.65
C GLN A 323 -2.47 -9.75 9.46
N ASP A 324 -3.73 -9.97 9.14
CA ASP A 324 -4.33 -11.27 8.86
C ASP A 324 -5.01 -11.16 7.50
N THR A 325 -4.66 -12.05 6.56
CA THR A 325 -5.08 -11.96 5.16
C THR A 325 -5.55 -13.31 4.67
N ASP A 326 -6.78 -13.36 4.18
CA ASP A 326 -7.32 -14.46 3.40
C ASP A 326 -7.29 -14.09 1.92
N ASP A 327 -6.70 -14.95 1.08
CA ASP A 327 -6.56 -14.73 -0.36
C ASP A 327 -6.96 -15.98 -1.14
N LEU A 328 -7.99 -15.85 -1.95
CA LEU A 328 -8.38 -16.82 -2.97
C LEU A 328 -7.98 -16.32 -4.34
N PHE A 329 -7.06 -17.00 -4.99
CA PHE A 329 -6.72 -16.80 -6.39
C PHE A 329 -7.16 -18.00 -7.22
N ASN A 330 -8.26 -17.84 -7.93
CA ASN A 330 -8.76 -18.82 -8.89
C ASN A 330 -8.35 -18.40 -10.30
N ASN A 331 -7.49 -19.18 -10.94
CA ASN A 331 -7.26 -19.08 -12.40
C ASN A 331 -8.06 -20.18 -13.13
N GLN A 332 -7.92 -20.29 -14.47
CA GLN A 332 -8.67 -21.29 -15.23
C GLN A 332 -8.31 -22.75 -14.89
N THR A 333 -7.20 -23.04 -14.22
CA THR A 333 -6.68 -24.38 -14.02
C THR A 333 -6.62 -24.83 -12.56
N ASN A 334 -6.44 -23.89 -11.65
CA ASN A 334 -6.33 -24.19 -10.22
C ASN A 334 -6.88 -23.06 -9.34
N HIS A 335 -7.23 -23.43 -8.12
CA HIS A 335 -7.51 -22.52 -7.02
C HIS A 335 -6.32 -22.55 -6.08
N THR A 336 -5.81 -21.39 -5.76
CA THR A 336 -4.83 -21.19 -4.69
C THR A 336 -5.54 -20.48 -3.55
N VAL A 337 -5.61 -21.11 -2.39
CA VAL A 337 -6.16 -20.54 -1.17
C VAL A 337 -4.99 -20.31 -0.23
N THR A 338 -4.79 -19.07 0.17
CA THR A 338 -3.74 -18.70 1.11
C THR A 338 -4.35 -17.98 2.30
N HIS A 339 -4.05 -18.44 3.50
CA HIS A 339 -4.26 -17.69 4.72
C HIS A 339 -2.90 -17.27 5.24
N SER A 340 -2.70 -15.99 5.51
CA SER A 340 -1.43 -15.47 6.00
C SER A 340 -1.62 -14.57 7.22
N ARG A 341 -0.69 -14.70 8.16
CA ARG A 341 -0.60 -13.83 9.32
C ARG A 341 0.80 -13.25 9.39
N THR A 342 0.89 -11.91 9.34
CA THR A 342 2.16 -11.21 9.41
C THR A 342 2.23 -10.34 10.64
N THR A 343 3.34 -10.41 11.34
CA THR A 343 3.67 -9.54 12.48
C THR A 343 5.01 -8.88 12.22
N GLY A 344 5.13 -7.62 12.56
CA GLY A 344 6.40 -6.92 12.44
C GLY A 344 6.57 -5.81 13.45
N ALA A 345 7.84 -5.49 13.69
CA ALA A 345 8.27 -4.41 14.56
C ALA A 345 9.46 -3.68 13.93
N GLN A 346 9.51 -2.37 14.11
CA GLN A 346 10.64 -1.55 13.70
C GLN A 346 10.97 -0.51 14.76
N TRP A 347 12.24 -0.19 14.88
CA TRP A 347 12.75 0.90 15.66
C TRP A 347 13.73 1.71 14.81
N GLN A 348 13.67 3.02 14.94
CA GLN A 348 14.60 3.93 14.29
C GLN A 348 15.01 5.01 15.26
N ALA A 349 16.29 5.36 15.24
CA ALA A 349 16.81 6.57 15.85
C ALA A 349 17.47 7.45 14.80
N SER A 350 17.26 8.75 14.91
CA SER A 350 17.87 9.73 14.00
C SER A 350 18.14 11.03 14.73
N GLY A 351 19.10 11.78 14.25
CA GLY A 351 19.39 13.09 14.81
C GLY A 351 20.24 13.93 13.88
N ARG A 352 20.14 15.23 14.10
CA ARG A 352 21.02 16.23 13.53
C ARG A 352 21.36 17.23 14.62
N PRO A 353 22.45 17.00 15.36
CA PRO A 353 22.90 17.96 16.34
C PRO A 353 23.32 19.25 15.58
N ASP A 354 22.82 20.38 16.03
CA ASP A 354 23.11 21.73 15.54
C ASP A 354 22.77 21.98 14.07
N GLY A 355 21.75 22.79 13.80
CA GLY A 355 21.26 23.16 12.48
C GLY A 355 22.20 23.98 11.58
N THR A 356 23.50 24.04 11.88
CA THR A 356 24.52 24.81 11.18
C THR A 356 25.13 24.08 9.99
N ALA A 357 25.63 24.83 9.02
CA ALA A 357 26.45 24.29 7.92
C ALA A 357 27.62 23.46 8.48
N GLY A 358 27.76 22.21 8.04
CA GLY A 358 28.74 21.26 8.57
C GLY A 358 28.15 20.21 9.52
N ALA A 359 26.88 20.33 9.93
CA ALA A 359 26.22 19.35 10.80
C ALA A 359 26.06 17.99 10.12
N LEU A 360 26.42 16.95 10.84
CA LEU A 360 26.23 15.56 10.43
C LEU A 360 24.84 15.09 10.86
N GLY A 361 23.95 14.84 9.89
CA GLY A 361 22.73 14.09 10.13
C GLY A 361 23.03 12.60 10.17
N TRP A 362 22.41 11.86 11.08
CA TRP A 362 22.58 10.42 11.17
C TRP A 362 21.25 9.69 11.39
N ARG A 363 21.23 8.41 11.02
CA ARG A 363 20.10 7.51 11.25
C ARG A 363 20.62 6.09 11.46
N THR A 364 19.99 5.38 12.37
CA THR A 364 20.11 3.93 12.54
C THR A 364 18.73 3.32 12.69
N ALA A 365 18.57 2.06 12.31
CA ALA A 365 17.28 1.40 12.43
C ALA A 365 17.41 -0.12 12.53
N LEU A 366 16.43 -0.74 13.14
CA LEU A 366 16.27 -2.19 13.23
C LEU A 366 14.81 -2.51 12.88
N SER A 367 14.60 -3.53 12.05
CA SER A 367 13.26 -4.04 11.76
C SER A 367 13.26 -5.56 11.72
N TRP A 368 12.15 -6.12 12.13
CA TRP A 368 11.85 -7.54 12.09
C TRP A 368 10.43 -7.74 11.57
N ALA A 369 10.26 -8.77 10.73
CA ALA A 369 8.96 -9.20 10.27
C ALA A 369 8.93 -10.72 10.12
N GLN A 370 7.79 -11.33 10.41
CA GLN A 370 7.50 -12.73 10.20
C GLN A 370 6.12 -12.89 9.58
N SER A 371 6.02 -13.74 8.55
CA SER A 371 4.76 -14.17 7.96
C SER A 371 4.64 -15.68 8.03
N GLN A 372 3.57 -16.16 8.65
CA GLN A 372 3.16 -17.55 8.63
C GLN A 372 1.99 -17.68 7.65
N MET A 373 2.14 -18.58 6.67
CA MET A 373 1.16 -18.76 5.61
C MET A 373 0.80 -20.24 5.48
N GLU A 374 -0.49 -20.49 5.32
CA GLU A 374 -1.03 -21.78 4.90
C GLU A 374 -1.51 -21.64 3.46
N ARG A 375 -0.99 -22.48 2.57
CA ARG A 375 -1.34 -22.43 1.14
C ARG A 375 -1.81 -23.78 0.65
N ASP A 376 -3.05 -23.80 0.17
CA ASP A 376 -3.66 -24.98 -0.43
C ASP A 376 -3.88 -24.78 -1.94
N LEU A 377 -3.58 -25.81 -2.72
CA LEU A 377 -3.72 -25.85 -4.17
C LEU A 377 -4.76 -26.90 -4.55
N TYR A 378 -5.81 -26.48 -5.25
CA TYR A 378 -6.89 -27.36 -5.73
C TYR A 378 -6.99 -27.30 -7.25
N ALA A 379 -7.30 -28.44 -7.87
CA ALA A 379 -7.63 -28.47 -9.28
C ALA A 379 -8.98 -27.80 -9.53
N THR A 380 -9.13 -27.14 -10.67
CA THR A 380 -10.40 -26.52 -11.09
C THR A 380 -11.22 -27.51 -11.92
N ASN A 381 -12.49 -27.68 -11.59
CA ASN A 381 -13.43 -28.44 -12.39
C ASN A 381 -13.67 -27.72 -13.75
N PRO A 382 -13.31 -28.32 -14.88
CA PRO A 382 -13.43 -27.67 -16.18
C PRO A 382 -14.88 -27.42 -16.60
N ALA A 383 -15.82 -28.11 -16.02
CA ALA A 383 -17.23 -28.01 -16.38
C ALA A 383 -17.94 -26.81 -15.72
N ASN A 384 -17.54 -26.41 -14.53
CA ASN A 384 -18.28 -25.42 -13.71
C ASN A 384 -17.41 -24.53 -12.82
N GLY A 385 -16.08 -24.64 -12.88
CA GLY A 385 -15.16 -23.80 -12.11
C GLY A 385 -15.06 -24.11 -10.61
N THR A 386 -15.72 -25.16 -10.11
CA THR A 386 -15.64 -25.52 -8.69
C THR A 386 -14.30 -26.17 -8.34
N GLN A 387 -13.94 -26.16 -7.08
CA GLN A 387 -12.77 -26.86 -6.57
C GLN A 387 -12.95 -28.38 -6.69
N LEU A 388 -11.92 -29.07 -7.14
CA LEU A 388 -11.79 -30.50 -7.12
C LEU A 388 -10.83 -30.95 -6.00
N GLN A 389 -10.08 -32.02 -6.25
CA GLN A 389 -9.10 -32.53 -5.30
C GLN A 389 -7.98 -31.52 -5.01
N ARG A 390 -7.53 -31.51 -3.77
CA ARG A 390 -6.32 -30.81 -3.36
C ARG A 390 -5.09 -31.60 -3.85
N PHE A 391 -4.20 -30.94 -4.56
CA PHE A 391 -2.96 -31.53 -5.06
C PHE A 391 -1.69 -30.98 -4.42
N GLY A 392 -1.79 -29.88 -3.66
CA GLY A 392 -0.71 -29.30 -2.88
C GLY A 392 -1.22 -28.65 -1.61
N SER A 393 -0.44 -28.71 -0.54
CA SER A 393 -0.71 -28.06 0.73
C SER A 393 0.61 -27.76 1.43
N TYR A 394 0.82 -26.52 1.84
CA TYR A 394 2.10 -26.03 2.32
C TYR A 394 1.93 -25.15 3.55
N ASP A 395 2.81 -25.34 4.54
CA ASP A 395 3.13 -24.39 5.58
C ASP A 395 4.36 -23.61 5.17
N LEU A 396 4.28 -22.29 5.18
CA LEU A 396 5.31 -21.37 4.75
C LEU A 396 5.61 -20.40 5.89
N ASP A 397 6.87 -20.28 6.31
CA ASP A 397 7.32 -19.33 7.33
C ASP A 397 8.43 -18.45 6.76
N ALA A 398 8.12 -17.17 6.54
CA ALA A 398 9.06 -16.18 6.06
C ALA A 398 9.48 -15.27 7.20
N ARG A 399 10.78 -15.01 7.34
CA ARG A 399 11.34 -14.10 8.35
C ARG A 399 12.34 -13.15 7.74
N ASN A 400 12.28 -11.89 8.16
CA ASN A 400 13.25 -10.87 7.79
C ASN A 400 13.74 -10.18 9.05
N LEU A 401 15.05 -10.03 9.18
CA LEU A 401 15.70 -9.15 10.13
C LEU A 401 16.59 -8.17 9.35
N GLN A 402 16.41 -6.89 9.58
CA GLN A 402 17.15 -5.87 8.86
C GLN A 402 17.68 -4.82 9.82
N ALA A 403 18.91 -4.44 9.62
CA ALA A 403 19.56 -3.39 10.36
C ALA A 403 20.14 -2.36 9.40
N LEU A 404 19.69 -1.10 9.52
CA LEU A 404 20.40 0.04 8.98
C LEU A 404 21.51 0.37 9.98
N ALA A 405 22.70 -0.13 9.73
CA ALA A 405 23.83 0.02 10.65
C ALA A 405 24.21 1.51 10.81
N ALA A 406 24.22 2.26 9.69
CA ALA A 406 24.36 3.70 9.70
C ALA A 406 23.86 4.28 8.39
N ALA A 407 23.17 5.42 8.48
CA ALA A 407 23.05 6.37 7.38
C ALA A 407 23.50 7.74 7.90
N ALA A 408 24.35 8.39 7.16
CA ALA A 408 24.86 9.70 7.54
C ALA A 408 24.76 10.63 6.33
N ASP A 409 24.29 11.84 6.55
CA ASP A 409 24.32 12.93 5.58
C ASP A 409 25.14 14.09 6.13
N TRP A 410 26.16 14.46 5.40
CA TRP A 410 27.12 15.48 5.79
C TRP A 410 27.07 16.66 4.83
N ARG A 411 26.82 17.86 5.35
CA ARG A 411 26.88 19.11 4.60
C ARG A 411 28.33 19.57 4.49
N VAL A 412 29.00 19.15 3.42
CA VAL A 412 30.44 19.41 3.21
C VAL A 412 30.73 20.85 2.79
N ALA A 413 29.78 21.53 2.15
CA ALA A 413 29.84 22.91 1.72
C ALA A 413 28.43 23.49 1.53
N PRO A 414 28.25 24.81 1.38
CA PRO A 414 26.95 25.39 1.03
C PRO A 414 26.37 24.73 -0.23
N GLY A 415 25.15 24.22 -0.12
CA GLY A 415 24.46 23.51 -1.19
C GLY A 415 24.95 22.07 -1.44
N TRP A 416 26.03 21.59 -0.83
CA TRP A 416 26.54 20.24 -1.04
C TRP A 416 26.30 19.34 0.16
N THR A 417 25.65 18.20 -0.08
CA THR A 417 25.44 17.15 0.94
C THR A 417 25.92 15.81 0.40
N VAL A 418 26.80 15.16 1.15
CA VAL A 418 27.23 13.77 0.88
C VAL A 418 26.46 12.83 1.80
N LEU A 419 25.96 11.74 1.27
CA LEU A 419 25.24 10.71 2.01
C LEU A 419 25.97 9.38 1.89
N GLY A 420 26.12 8.67 3.02
CA GLY A 420 26.60 7.30 3.08
C GLY A 420 25.64 6.44 3.89
N SER A 421 25.38 5.21 3.47
CA SER A 421 24.60 4.25 4.26
C SER A 421 25.07 2.82 4.05
N LEU A 422 24.89 2.01 5.10
CA LEU A 422 25.11 0.58 5.06
C LEU A 422 23.92 -0.11 5.75
N GLN A 423 23.25 -0.98 5.03
CA GLN A 423 22.19 -1.83 5.55
C GLN A 423 22.64 -3.29 5.48
N TRP A 424 22.28 -4.05 6.49
CA TRP A 424 22.42 -5.50 6.54
C TRP A 424 21.04 -6.15 6.64
N SER A 425 20.85 -7.28 5.99
CA SER A 425 19.58 -8.02 6.00
C SER A 425 19.87 -9.51 6.12
N GLN A 426 19.12 -10.18 6.98
CA GLN A 426 19.01 -11.63 7.06
C GLN A 426 17.58 -12.02 6.70
N VAL A 427 17.43 -12.96 5.79
CA VAL A 427 16.16 -13.38 5.23
C VAL A 427 16.08 -14.89 5.26
N THR A 428 15.02 -15.44 5.84
CA THR A 428 14.77 -16.90 5.95
C THR A 428 13.47 -17.25 5.22
N ARG A 429 13.46 -18.39 4.54
CA ARG A 429 12.28 -18.97 3.89
C ARG A 429 12.21 -20.45 4.21
N ASP A 430 11.27 -20.83 5.06
CA ASP A 430 10.99 -22.22 5.41
C ASP A 430 9.67 -22.63 4.75
N ALA A 431 9.65 -23.77 4.09
CA ALA A 431 8.43 -24.33 3.53
C ALA A 431 8.37 -25.84 3.82
N ALA A 432 7.21 -26.32 4.23
CA ALA A 432 6.94 -27.73 4.46
C ALA A 432 5.67 -28.14 3.71
N SER A 433 5.75 -29.23 2.96
CA SER A 433 4.57 -29.83 2.35
C SER A 433 3.79 -30.63 3.39
N ARG A 434 2.47 -30.37 3.49
CA ARG A 434 1.56 -31.17 4.32
C ARG A 434 1.14 -32.49 3.65
N THR A 435 1.45 -32.65 2.35
CA THR A 435 1.04 -33.82 1.55
C THR A 435 2.20 -34.72 1.13
N SER A 436 3.43 -34.30 1.38
CA SER A 436 4.65 -35.05 1.06
C SER A 436 5.74 -34.75 2.08
N ALA A 437 6.89 -35.41 1.97
CA ALA A 437 8.08 -35.16 2.80
C ALA A 437 8.92 -33.97 2.27
N ALA A 438 8.45 -33.23 1.28
CA ALA A 438 9.21 -32.11 0.71
C ALA A 438 9.31 -30.95 1.70
N GLN A 439 10.50 -30.45 1.90
CA GLN A 439 10.82 -29.31 2.76
C GLN A 439 11.83 -28.40 2.04
N LEU A 440 11.74 -27.12 2.32
CA LEU A 440 12.70 -26.10 1.92
C LEU A 440 13.12 -25.34 3.17
N ASP A 441 14.41 -25.09 3.30
CA ASP A 441 15.00 -24.22 4.32
C ASP A 441 16.11 -23.41 3.63
N GLN A 442 15.92 -22.12 3.53
CA GLN A 442 16.81 -21.21 2.82
C GLN A 442 17.07 -19.93 3.60
N ASP A 443 18.33 -19.59 3.73
CA ASP A 443 18.80 -18.37 4.38
C ASP A 443 19.65 -17.54 3.44
N TRP A 444 19.43 -16.22 3.45
CA TRP A 444 20.25 -15.25 2.75
C TRP A 444 20.70 -14.13 3.67
N ASN A 445 21.94 -13.69 3.48
CA ASN A 445 22.50 -12.53 4.15
C ASN A 445 22.97 -11.52 3.11
N PHE A 446 22.53 -10.29 3.22
CA PHE A 446 22.86 -9.24 2.28
C PHE A 446 23.47 -8.02 2.97
N ALA A 447 24.49 -7.43 2.33
CA ALA A 447 24.98 -6.10 2.66
C ALA A 447 24.64 -5.13 1.50
N THR A 448 24.02 -4.01 1.82
CA THR A 448 23.52 -3.03 0.87
C THR A 448 24.19 -1.67 1.15
N PRO A 449 25.40 -1.43 0.64
CA PRO A 449 26.06 -0.14 0.74
C PRO A 449 25.48 0.88 -0.24
N LYS A 450 25.50 2.15 0.14
CA LYS A 450 25.14 3.27 -0.70
C LYS A 450 26.03 4.49 -0.38
N ILE A 451 26.43 5.20 -1.42
CA ILE A 451 27.01 6.53 -1.35
C ILE A 451 26.27 7.45 -2.33
N GLY A 452 26.06 8.70 -1.96
CA GLY A 452 25.36 9.65 -2.80
C GLY A 452 25.77 11.08 -2.51
N VAL A 453 25.47 11.97 -3.46
CA VAL A 453 25.72 13.40 -3.35
C VAL A 453 24.50 14.17 -3.86
N ASN A 454 24.14 15.22 -3.16
CA ASN A 454 23.18 16.25 -3.58
C ASN A 454 23.91 17.59 -3.72
N TRP A 455 23.59 18.30 -4.79
CA TRP A 455 24.06 19.66 -5.03
C TRP A 455 22.88 20.58 -5.35
N GLU A 456 22.57 21.47 -4.44
CA GLU A 456 21.57 22.52 -4.61
C GLU A 456 22.21 23.71 -5.34
N LEU A 457 22.00 23.78 -6.65
CA LEU A 457 22.46 24.88 -7.48
C LEU A 457 21.66 26.17 -7.22
N SER A 458 20.34 26.01 -6.93
CA SER A 458 19.42 27.09 -6.62
C SER A 458 18.23 26.50 -5.85
N PRO A 459 17.35 27.32 -5.26
CA PRO A 459 16.11 26.84 -4.63
C PRO A 459 15.21 25.99 -5.56
N ALA A 460 15.34 26.18 -6.88
CA ALA A 460 14.55 25.47 -7.89
C ALA A 460 15.31 24.33 -8.58
N THR A 461 16.64 24.23 -8.41
CA THR A 461 17.46 23.26 -9.16
C THR A 461 18.39 22.48 -8.25
N ARG A 462 18.22 21.17 -8.25
CA ARG A 462 19.05 20.22 -7.53
C ARG A 462 19.58 19.16 -8.48
N LEU A 463 20.88 18.91 -8.40
CA LEU A 463 21.56 17.79 -9.03
C LEU A 463 21.90 16.74 -7.99
N TRP A 464 21.85 15.48 -8.39
CA TRP A 464 22.21 14.38 -7.50
C TRP A 464 22.84 13.24 -8.28
N ALA A 465 23.68 12.48 -7.58
CA ALA A 465 24.22 11.22 -8.07
C ALA A 465 24.31 10.23 -6.91
N ASN A 466 24.16 8.93 -7.18
CA ASN A 466 24.42 7.89 -6.20
C ASN A 466 24.94 6.62 -6.84
N LEU A 467 25.69 5.86 -6.05
CA LEU A 467 26.09 4.49 -6.32
C LEU A 467 25.60 3.63 -5.18
N SER A 468 24.91 2.53 -5.49
CA SER A 468 24.32 1.66 -4.50
C SER A 468 24.21 0.23 -5.01
N ARG A 469 24.17 -0.72 -4.08
CA ARG A 469 23.86 -2.13 -4.34
C ARG A 469 22.56 -2.47 -3.65
N SER A 470 21.69 -3.25 -4.30
CA SER A 470 20.43 -3.75 -3.75
C SER A 470 20.34 -5.25 -3.95
N HIS A 471 19.59 -5.90 -3.07
CA HIS A 471 19.30 -7.32 -3.13
C HIS A 471 17.82 -7.55 -2.82
N GLU A 472 17.30 -8.65 -3.31
CA GLU A 472 15.97 -9.15 -3.00
C GLU A 472 16.04 -10.67 -2.92
N ALA A 473 15.49 -11.26 -1.87
CA ALA A 473 15.30 -12.68 -1.77
C ALA A 473 14.04 -13.10 -2.57
N PRO A 474 13.96 -14.32 -3.08
CA PRO A 474 12.79 -14.80 -3.78
C PRO A 474 11.57 -14.87 -2.84
N THR A 475 10.37 -14.70 -3.43
CA THR A 475 9.09 -14.94 -2.79
C THR A 475 8.72 -16.43 -2.88
N TYR A 476 7.72 -16.88 -2.11
CA TYR A 476 7.17 -18.23 -2.22
C TYR A 476 6.44 -18.54 -3.54
N TRP A 477 6.37 -17.61 -4.46
CA TRP A 477 5.87 -17.83 -5.81
C TRP A 477 6.97 -18.14 -6.81
N GLU A 478 8.24 -18.14 -6.35
CA GLU A 478 9.43 -18.31 -7.19
C GLU A 478 10.29 -19.51 -6.78
N ILE A 479 10.01 -20.06 -5.61
CA ILE A 479 10.72 -21.22 -5.03
C ILE A 479 9.79 -22.41 -4.82
#